data_e8f8c75cf378e807c0ec62bc7c058470
#
_entry.id   e8f8c75cf378e807c0ec62bc7c058470
#
_cell.length_a   1.000
_cell.length_b   1.000
_cell.length_c   1.000
_cell.angle_alpha   90.00
_cell.angle_beta   90.00
_cell.angle_gamma   90.00
#
_symmetry.space_group_name_H-M   'P 1'
#
loop_
_entity.id
_entity.type
_entity.pdbx_description
1 polymer ?
#
loop_
_entity_poly.entity_id
_entity_poly.type
_entity_poly.pdbx_seq_one_letter_code
_entity_poly.pdbx_strand_id
1 'polypeptide(L)'
;MDYVRYWKQRTELRVKRLLAWIGVPEGTFYSWRQRYGKVNEHNGWIPRDHWLLDAEKRAILDFYWEHPLDGYRRLTYMMLDRDIVAVSPSSVYRVLTAAGVMQRSNRKTSKKGTGFKQPKRAHAHWHIDVAYLNLGGTFYYLCSILDGYSRSIVHWEIREAMREQDVETIVQRAREKFPGVTPRIISDNGPQFVAKEFKQYVRLCGMTHVRTSPYYPQSNGKIERFHRTIKGECIRPGSPLTLEDARRIVGKYVVHYNGVRLHGALGYITPEDKLLGREQAIFDERDRKLEEARDRRQRQRAESTCAEQKQTCYNDASRPEDKALLASNLSTVSGSEARADGAGPSVSSSSSLLSTQSDKRITETLPLVH
;
A
#
# COMPACT_ATOMS: atom_id res chain seq x y z
N MET A 1 42.52 21.03 4.31
CA MET A 1 42.45 22.51 4.48
C MET A 1 43.66 22.97 5.29
N ASP A 2 43.88 22.45 6.50
CA ASP A 2 44.90 22.89 7.41
C ASP A 2 46.33 22.76 6.88
N TYR A 3 46.61 21.68 6.15
CA TYR A 3 47.89 21.51 5.45
C TYR A 3 48.23 22.65 4.51
N VAL A 4 47.26 23.07 3.66
CA VAL A 4 47.46 24.17 2.71
C VAL A 4 47.62 25.51 3.46
N ARG A 5 46.85 25.72 4.53
CA ARG A 5 46.96 26.92 5.39
C ARG A 5 48.33 26.99 6.05
N TYR A 6 48.76 25.86 6.64
CA TYR A 6 50.05 25.77 7.34
C TYR A 6 51.24 26.10 6.43
N TRP A 7 51.28 25.49 5.22
CA TRP A 7 52.39 25.72 4.29
C TRP A 7 52.31 27.09 3.59
N LYS A 8 51.14 27.63 3.32
CA LYS A 8 50.96 28.97 2.79
C LYS A 8 51.48 30.06 3.74
N GLN A 9 51.40 29.87 5.05
CA GLN A 9 51.92 30.80 6.05
C GLN A 9 53.45 30.76 6.20
N ARG A 10 54.07 29.65 5.84
CA ARG A 10 55.48 29.43 5.99
C ARG A 10 56.29 29.53 4.72
N THR A 11 55.66 29.56 3.60
CA THR A 11 56.27 29.63 2.27
C THR A 11 55.54 30.64 1.39
N GLU A 12 56.28 31.23 0.45
CA GLU A 12 55.73 32.13 -0.58
C GLU A 12 55.02 31.41 -1.72
N LEU A 13 54.80 30.09 -1.58
CA LEU A 13 54.22 29.27 -2.62
C LEU A 13 52.76 29.61 -2.86
N ARG A 14 52.38 29.68 -4.13
CA ARG A 14 51.00 29.85 -4.51
C ARG A 14 50.17 28.64 -4.16
N VAL A 15 48.96 28.81 -3.64
CA VAL A 15 48.00 27.73 -3.29
C VAL A 15 47.87 26.72 -4.41
N LYS A 16 47.81 27.15 -5.65
CA LYS A 16 47.75 26.28 -6.84
C LYS A 16 48.85 25.25 -6.90
N ARG A 17 50.09 25.62 -6.54
CA ARG A 17 51.27 24.74 -6.54
C ARG A 17 51.21 23.69 -5.39
N LEU A 18 50.74 24.12 -4.23
CA LEU A 18 50.50 23.23 -3.10
C LEU A 18 49.36 22.21 -3.41
N LEU A 19 48.31 22.64 -4.08
CA LEU A 19 47.21 21.79 -4.49
C LEU A 19 47.65 20.76 -5.55
N ALA A 20 48.49 21.16 -6.52
CA ALA A 20 49.02 20.27 -7.51
C ALA A 20 49.86 19.15 -6.87
N TRP A 21 50.65 19.44 -5.83
CA TRP A 21 51.46 18.42 -5.14
C TRP A 21 50.64 17.41 -4.34
N ILE A 22 49.49 17.86 -3.77
CA ILE A 22 48.61 16.96 -3.01
C ILE A 22 47.50 16.33 -3.88
N GLY A 23 47.50 16.62 -5.20
CA GLY A 23 46.56 16.04 -6.14
C GLY A 23 45.08 16.50 -5.98
N VAL A 24 44.85 17.70 -5.36
CA VAL A 24 43.49 18.22 -5.14
C VAL A 24 43.16 19.29 -6.20
N PRO A 25 42.05 19.09 -6.96
CA PRO A 25 41.60 20.11 -7.93
C PRO A 25 41.27 21.44 -7.25
N GLU A 26 41.62 22.54 -7.90
CA GLU A 26 41.40 23.90 -7.34
C GLU A 26 39.92 24.15 -6.99
N GLY A 27 38.99 23.77 -7.87
CA GLY A 27 37.56 23.93 -7.62
C GLY A 27 37.09 23.18 -6.38
N THR A 28 37.58 21.97 -6.15
CA THR A 28 37.30 21.18 -4.96
C THR A 28 37.83 21.83 -3.69
N PHE A 29 39.05 22.36 -3.76
CA PHE A 29 39.64 23.06 -2.62
C PHE A 29 38.86 24.32 -2.23
N TYR A 30 38.48 25.16 -3.21
CA TYR A 30 37.71 26.38 -2.89
C TYR A 30 36.29 26.05 -2.41
N SER A 31 35.66 25.01 -2.94
CA SER A 31 34.40 24.52 -2.42
C SER A 31 34.50 24.01 -0.98
N TRP A 32 35.57 23.32 -0.62
CA TRP A 32 35.84 22.89 0.75
C TRP A 32 36.16 24.09 1.67
N ARG A 33 36.86 25.10 1.16
CA ARG A 33 37.18 26.31 1.91
C ARG A 33 35.94 27.08 2.32
N GLN A 34 34.93 27.18 1.45
CA GLN A 34 33.64 27.84 1.76
C GLN A 34 32.89 27.14 2.87
N ARG A 35 33.05 25.83 2.98
CA ARG A 35 32.37 24.95 3.95
C ARG A 35 33.23 24.58 5.16
N TYR A 36 34.45 25.08 5.21
CA TYR A 36 35.39 24.75 6.29
C TYR A 36 34.90 25.31 7.63
N GLY A 37 34.77 24.37 8.61
CA GLY A 37 34.21 24.69 9.92
C GLY A 37 32.69 24.64 10.03
N LYS A 38 31.98 24.43 8.91
CA LYS A 38 30.53 24.20 8.92
C LYS A 38 30.23 22.70 8.94
N VAL A 39 29.14 22.34 9.59
CA VAL A 39 28.63 20.98 9.54
C VAL A 39 28.35 20.59 8.09
N ASN A 40 28.74 19.39 7.68
CA ASN A 40 28.53 18.92 6.32
C ASN A 40 27.07 18.51 6.13
N GLU A 41 26.23 19.46 5.77
CA GLU A 41 24.79 19.27 5.57
C GLU A 41 24.46 18.25 4.44
N HIS A 42 25.39 18.07 3.47
CA HIS A 42 25.18 17.13 2.38
C HIS A 42 25.18 15.65 2.78
N ASN A 43 25.81 15.29 3.88
CA ASN A 43 25.84 13.91 4.41
C ASN A 43 24.87 13.70 5.57
N GLY A 44 24.17 14.75 6.00
CA GLY A 44 23.11 14.65 6.99
C GLY A 44 21.87 13.97 6.37
N TRP A 45 21.25 13.08 7.11
CA TRP A 45 19.93 12.58 6.79
C TRP A 45 18.90 13.69 7.02
N ILE A 46 18.84 14.66 6.09
CA ILE A 46 17.81 15.70 6.14
C ILE A 46 16.50 15.04 5.68
N PRO A 47 15.52 14.90 6.56
CA PRO A 47 14.23 14.34 6.20
C PRO A 47 13.61 15.16 5.06
N ARG A 48 13.16 14.47 4.00
CA ARG A 48 12.37 15.14 2.96
C ARG A 48 10.94 15.31 3.46
N ASP A 49 10.27 16.37 3.04
CA ASP A 49 8.92 16.75 3.47
C ASP A 49 7.91 15.60 3.44
N HIS A 50 8.01 14.74 2.44
CA HIS A 50 7.12 13.60 2.24
C HIS A 50 7.54 12.29 2.93
N TRP A 51 8.60 12.30 3.74
CA TRP A 51 9.01 11.07 4.45
C TRP A 51 8.04 10.72 5.57
N LEU A 52 8.00 9.41 5.89
CA LEU A 52 7.11 8.89 6.92
C LEU A 52 7.39 9.50 8.28
N LEU A 53 6.33 9.80 9.00
CA LEU A 53 6.37 10.19 10.40
C LEU A 53 6.63 8.98 11.28
N ASP A 54 7.17 9.17 12.47
CA ASP A 54 7.47 8.06 13.38
C ASP A 54 6.19 7.37 13.91
N ALA A 55 5.10 8.12 14.03
CA ALA A 55 3.78 7.54 14.32
C ALA A 55 3.31 6.60 13.22
N GLU A 56 3.52 6.96 11.94
CA GLU A 56 3.16 6.11 10.80
C GLU A 56 4.03 4.84 10.74
N LYS A 57 5.32 4.95 11.06
CA LYS A 57 6.22 3.78 11.13
C LYS A 57 5.77 2.81 12.21
N ARG A 58 5.35 3.31 13.38
CA ARG A 58 4.78 2.49 14.47
C ARG A 58 3.50 1.82 14.03
N ALA A 59 2.56 2.55 13.47
CA ALA A 59 1.30 1.97 12.97
C ALA A 59 1.51 0.86 11.92
N ILE A 60 2.53 0.97 11.05
CA ILE A 60 2.91 -0.09 10.11
C ILE A 60 3.38 -1.36 10.84
N LEU A 61 4.18 -1.20 11.90
CA LEU A 61 4.69 -2.33 12.68
C LEU A 61 3.58 -3.00 13.48
N ASP A 62 2.73 -2.22 14.13
CA ASP A 62 1.60 -2.72 14.91
C ASP A 62 0.65 -3.53 14.00
N PHE A 63 0.30 -2.98 12.85
CA PHE A 63 -0.54 -3.67 11.87
C PHE A 63 0.11 -4.94 11.30
N TYR A 64 1.43 -4.98 11.13
CA TYR A 64 2.15 -6.20 10.74
C TYR A 64 2.02 -7.31 11.78
N TRP A 65 2.11 -6.98 13.08
CA TRP A 65 1.97 -7.97 14.14
C TRP A 65 0.55 -8.52 14.26
N GLU A 66 -0.47 -7.75 13.92
CA GLU A 66 -1.86 -8.22 13.82
C GLU A 66 -2.09 -9.15 12.62
N HIS A 67 -1.30 -8.99 11.54
CA HIS A 67 -1.45 -9.70 10.28
C HIS A 67 -0.14 -10.37 9.79
N PRO A 68 0.51 -11.23 10.58
CA PRO A 68 1.86 -11.74 10.30
C PRO A 68 1.94 -12.65 9.06
N LEU A 69 0.81 -13.22 8.63
CA LEU A 69 0.75 -14.10 7.45
C LEU A 69 0.58 -13.34 6.13
N ASP A 70 0.31 -12.04 6.20
CA ASP A 70 0.13 -11.23 5.02
C ASP A 70 1.46 -10.62 4.54
N GLY A 71 1.71 -10.71 3.23
CA GLY A 71 2.90 -10.10 2.64
C GLY A 71 2.80 -8.58 2.63
N TYR A 72 3.93 -7.87 2.77
CA TYR A 72 4.01 -6.41 2.88
C TYR A 72 3.19 -5.63 1.85
N ARG A 73 3.09 -6.13 0.60
CA ARG A 73 2.28 -5.47 -0.43
C ARG A 73 0.80 -5.53 -0.12
N ARG A 74 0.30 -6.69 0.36
CA ARG A 74 -1.11 -6.82 0.77
C ARG A 74 -1.37 -5.96 2.00
N LEU A 75 -0.50 -6.00 3.00
CA LEU A 75 -0.58 -5.14 4.19
C LEU A 75 -0.67 -3.66 3.83
N THR A 76 0.13 -3.20 2.86
CA THR A 76 0.07 -1.80 2.39
C THR A 76 -1.33 -1.40 1.96
N TYR A 77 -1.97 -2.20 1.10
CA TYR A 77 -3.30 -1.87 0.60
C TYR A 77 -4.39 -2.09 1.66
N MET A 78 -4.22 -3.05 2.57
CA MET A 78 -5.12 -3.22 3.71
C MET A 78 -5.10 -1.99 4.63
N MET A 79 -3.93 -1.46 4.94
CA MET A 79 -3.78 -0.23 5.73
C MET A 79 -4.37 1.00 5.01
N LEU A 80 -4.12 1.11 3.71
CA LEU A 80 -4.62 2.20 2.87
C LEU A 80 -6.15 2.20 2.79
N ASP A 81 -6.77 1.02 2.60
CA ASP A 81 -8.22 0.87 2.51
C ASP A 81 -8.91 1.10 3.86
N ARG A 82 -8.21 0.83 4.99
CA ARG A 82 -8.71 1.04 6.36
C ARG A 82 -8.33 2.41 6.95
N ASP A 83 -7.77 3.32 6.17
CA ASP A 83 -7.34 4.65 6.60
C ASP A 83 -6.33 4.67 7.76
N ILE A 84 -5.54 3.59 7.93
CA ILE A 84 -4.52 3.48 8.97
C ILE A 84 -3.28 4.28 8.58
N VAL A 85 -2.69 3.94 7.42
CA VAL A 85 -1.52 4.64 6.88
C VAL A 85 -1.56 4.61 5.35
N ALA A 86 -1.50 5.78 4.72
CA ALA A 86 -1.44 5.91 3.28
C ALA A 86 0.00 6.08 2.80
N VAL A 87 0.60 4.99 2.31
CA VAL A 87 2.01 4.90 1.91
C VAL A 87 2.21 3.96 0.73
N SER A 88 3.35 4.07 0.05
CA SER A 88 3.71 3.13 -1.01
C SER A 88 4.18 1.77 -0.46
N PRO A 89 4.01 0.66 -1.21
CA PRO A 89 4.54 -0.64 -0.81
C PRO A 89 6.05 -0.64 -0.54
N SER A 90 6.81 0.20 -1.24
CA SER A 90 8.25 0.35 -1.03
C SER A 90 8.59 0.96 0.33
N SER A 91 7.73 1.85 0.82
CA SER A 91 7.90 2.46 2.15
C SER A 91 7.62 1.45 3.26
N VAL A 92 6.53 0.68 3.14
CA VAL A 92 6.23 -0.43 4.09
C VAL A 92 7.38 -1.44 4.12
N TYR A 93 7.88 -1.86 2.94
CA TYR A 93 9.00 -2.78 2.86
C TYR A 93 10.24 -2.26 3.60
N ARG A 94 10.59 -0.97 3.43
CA ARG A 94 11.74 -0.35 4.12
C ARG A 94 11.58 -0.32 5.63
N VAL A 95 10.38 0.03 6.12
CA VAL A 95 10.08 0.05 7.56
C VAL A 95 10.20 -1.34 8.15
N LEU A 96 9.56 -2.35 7.54
CA LEU A 96 9.62 -3.74 8.00
C LEU A 96 11.04 -4.34 7.92
N THR A 97 11.82 -3.95 6.90
CA THR A 97 13.22 -4.39 6.77
C THR A 97 14.10 -3.76 7.84
N ALA A 98 13.92 -2.46 8.13
CA ALA A 98 14.65 -1.76 9.18
C ALA A 98 14.34 -2.36 10.58
N ALA A 99 13.11 -2.83 10.80
CA ALA A 99 12.70 -3.51 12.03
C ALA A 99 13.17 -4.99 12.09
N GLY A 100 13.84 -5.51 11.05
CA GLY A 100 14.36 -6.89 11.01
C GLY A 100 13.30 -7.98 10.85
N VAL A 101 12.02 -7.62 10.61
CA VAL A 101 10.92 -8.61 10.51
C VAL A 101 10.74 -9.18 9.10
N MET A 102 11.46 -8.67 8.11
CA MET A 102 11.41 -9.17 6.73
C MET A 102 12.51 -10.19 6.48
N GLN A 103 12.10 -11.44 6.25
CA GLN A 103 13.02 -12.49 5.81
C GLN A 103 13.26 -12.38 4.29
N ARG A 104 14.52 -12.45 3.87
CA ARG A 104 14.88 -12.56 2.45
C ARG A 104 14.36 -13.88 1.90
N SER A 105 13.39 -13.81 0.98
CA SER A 105 12.91 -14.99 0.26
C SER A 105 13.80 -15.27 -0.95
N ASN A 106 14.53 -16.38 -0.93
CA ASN A 106 15.30 -16.89 -2.07
C ASN A 106 14.40 -17.58 -3.12
N ARG A 107 13.14 -17.20 -3.25
CA ARG A 107 12.23 -17.78 -4.24
C ARG A 107 12.73 -17.48 -5.65
N LYS A 108 13.03 -18.52 -6.40
CA LYS A 108 13.31 -18.41 -7.84
C LYS A 108 12.10 -17.79 -8.53
N THR A 109 12.34 -16.77 -9.36
CA THR A 109 11.29 -16.19 -10.20
C THR A 109 10.80 -17.25 -11.17
N SER A 110 9.48 -17.50 -11.17
CA SER A 110 8.90 -18.42 -12.16
C SER A 110 9.04 -17.81 -13.55
N LYS A 111 9.51 -18.60 -14.51
CA LYS A 111 9.51 -18.19 -15.92
C LYS A 111 8.05 -18.00 -16.35
N LYS A 112 7.68 -16.77 -16.72
CA LYS A 112 6.37 -16.50 -17.31
C LYS A 112 6.37 -17.10 -18.71
N GLY A 113 5.49 -18.06 -18.95
CA GLY A 113 5.20 -18.51 -20.31
C GLY A 113 4.44 -17.44 -21.10
N THR A 114 4.39 -17.56 -22.42
CA THR A 114 3.73 -16.63 -23.36
C THR A 114 2.20 -16.59 -23.24
N GLY A 115 1.65 -17.14 -22.24
CA GLY A 115 0.32 -16.91 -21.71
C GLY A 115 -0.87 -17.27 -22.60
N PHE A 116 -1.84 -17.86 -21.98
CA PHE A 116 -3.20 -18.00 -22.50
C PHE A 116 -3.87 -16.61 -22.61
N LYS A 117 -4.65 -16.38 -23.68
CA LYS A 117 -5.40 -15.13 -23.88
C LYS A 117 -6.33 -14.89 -22.68
N GLN A 118 -6.05 -13.84 -21.93
CA GLN A 118 -6.77 -13.54 -20.71
C GLN A 118 -8.21 -13.08 -21.03
N PRO A 119 -9.22 -13.51 -20.25
CA PRO A 119 -10.58 -13.01 -20.41
C PRO A 119 -10.63 -11.52 -20.11
N LYS A 120 -11.44 -10.77 -20.90
CA LYS A 120 -11.59 -9.32 -20.78
C LYS A 120 -12.83 -8.89 -19.99
N ARG A 121 -13.71 -9.82 -19.66
CA ARG A 121 -14.96 -9.57 -18.94
C ARG A 121 -15.27 -10.70 -17.96
N ALA A 122 -16.06 -10.39 -16.95
CA ALA A 122 -16.60 -11.35 -16.01
C ALA A 122 -17.35 -12.49 -16.74
N HIS A 123 -17.27 -13.67 -16.19
CA HIS A 123 -17.92 -14.89 -16.71
C HIS A 123 -17.61 -15.28 -18.16
N ALA A 124 -16.57 -14.69 -18.76
CA ALA A 124 -16.12 -15.12 -20.09
C ALA A 124 -15.48 -16.53 -20.04
N HIS A 125 -14.73 -16.83 -19.00
CA HIS A 125 -14.06 -18.11 -18.79
C HIS A 125 -14.28 -18.57 -17.36
N TRP A 126 -14.78 -19.80 -17.19
CA TRP A 126 -14.80 -20.49 -15.90
C TRP A 126 -13.76 -21.61 -15.90
N HIS A 127 -12.84 -21.55 -14.96
CA HIS A 127 -11.88 -22.63 -14.71
C HIS A 127 -12.51 -23.59 -13.70
N ILE A 128 -12.55 -24.87 -14.03
CA ILE A 128 -13.02 -25.92 -13.13
C ILE A 128 -11.90 -26.92 -12.89
N ASP A 129 -11.78 -27.37 -11.64
CA ASP A 129 -10.77 -28.34 -11.24
C ASP A 129 -11.17 -29.05 -9.95
N VAL A 130 -10.65 -30.24 -9.74
CA VAL A 130 -10.91 -31.08 -8.58
C VAL A 130 -9.62 -31.29 -7.80
N ALA A 131 -9.61 -30.86 -6.54
CA ALA A 131 -8.48 -31.05 -5.63
C ALA A 131 -8.80 -32.09 -4.57
N TYR A 132 -7.82 -32.91 -4.23
CA TYR A 132 -7.90 -33.85 -3.11
C TYR A 132 -7.66 -33.12 -1.79
N LEU A 133 -8.53 -33.39 -0.80
CA LEU A 133 -8.40 -32.98 0.58
C LEU A 133 -8.23 -34.23 1.45
N ASN A 134 -7.15 -34.31 2.21
CA ASN A 134 -6.96 -35.35 3.21
C ASN A 134 -7.49 -34.85 4.55
N LEU A 135 -8.53 -35.47 5.08
CA LEU A 135 -9.16 -35.15 6.37
C LEU A 135 -9.09 -36.41 7.25
N GLY A 136 -8.27 -36.36 8.29
CA GLY A 136 -8.14 -37.50 9.22
C GLY A 136 -7.73 -38.82 8.56
N GLY A 137 -6.98 -38.80 7.45
CA GLY A 137 -6.57 -40.00 6.70
C GLY A 137 -7.52 -40.39 5.56
N THR A 138 -8.71 -39.80 5.48
CA THR A 138 -9.67 -40.02 4.41
C THR A 138 -9.57 -38.95 3.32
N PHE A 139 -9.61 -39.36 2.05
CA PHE A 139 -9.55 -38.42 0.93
C PHE A 139 -10.94 -38.00 0.48
N TYR A 140 -11.12 -36.69 0.39
CA TYR A 140 -12.33 -36.04 -0.15
C TYR A 140 -11.97 -35.21 -1.38
N TYR A 141 -12.98 -34.87 -2.17
CA TYR A 141 -12.84 -34.17 -3.43
C TYR A 141 -13.41 -32.75 -3.31
N LEU A 142 -12.57 -31.73 -3.42
CA LEU A 142 -13.00 -30.34 -3.54
C LEU A 142 -13.07 -29.96 -5.03
N CYS A 143 -14.27 -29.88 -5.58
CA CYS A 143 -14.48 -29.28 -6.88
C CYS A 143 -14.74 -27.78 -6.73
N SER A 144 -14.06 -26.98 -7.52
CA SER A 144 -14.17 -25.52 -7.50
C SER A 144 -14.34 -24.96 -8.90
N ILE A 145 -15.16 -23.92 -9.04
CA ILE A 145 -15.34 -23.16 -10.27
C ILE A 145 -14.88 -21.72 -10.00
N LEU A 146 -13.88 -21.27 -10.74
CA LEU A 146 -13.27 -19.96 -10.60
C LEU A 146 -13.48 -19.14 -11.87
N ASP A 147 -13.99 -17.90 -11.75
CA ASP A 147 -14.03 -16.96 -12.85
C ASP A 147 -12.63 -16.52 -13.26
N GLY A 148 -12.31 -16.71 -14.52
CA GLY A 148 -10.97 -16.42 -15.06
C GLY A 148 -10.60 -14.96 -15.11
N TYR A 149 -11.58 -14.05 -15.11
CA TYR A 149 -11.39 -12.59 -15.12
C TYR A 149 -11.16 -12.04 -13.71
N SER A 150 -12.16 -12.24 -12.86
CA SER A 150 -12.18 -11.68 -11.49
C SER A 150 -11.43 -12.52 -10.45
N ARG A 151 -11.13 -13.78 -10.76
CA ARG A 151 -10.62 -14.77 -9.78
C ARG A 151 -11.63 -15.13 -8.68
N SER A 152 -12.87 -14.70 -8.78
CA SER A 152 -13.93 -15.04 -7.85
C SER A 152 -14.26 -16.53 -7.93
N ILE A 153 -14.49 -17.14 -6.78
CA ILE A 153 -15.03 -18.51 -6.70
C ILE A 153 -16.52 -18.41 -6.92
N VAL A 154 -16.95 -18.87 -8.09
CA VAL A 154 -18.36 -18.91 -8.54
C VAL A 154 -19.14 -19.95 -7.75
N HIS A 155 -18.56 -21.17 -7.64
CA HIS A 155 -19.14 -22.26 -6.88
C HIS A 155 -18.07 -23.25 -6.43
N TRP A 156 -18.36 -24.00 -5.38
CA TRP A 156 -17.51 -25.06 -4.87
C TRP A 156 -18.34 -26.09 -4.11
N GLU A 157 -17.88 -27.34 -4.10
CA GLU A 157 -18.44 -28.42 -3.29
C GLU A 157 -17.34 -29.38 -2.83
N ILE A 158 -17.54 -29.98 -1.65
CA ILE A 158 -16.72 -31.08 -1.14
C ILE A 158 -17.58 -32.32 -1.07
N ARG A 159 -17.10 -33.42 -1.70
CA ARG A 159 -17.80 -34.70 -1.76
C ARG A 159 -16.86 -35.86 -1.46
N GLU A 160 -17.43 -36.99 -1.06
CA GLU A 160 -16.69 -38.25 -0.84
C GLU A 160 -16.24 -38.91 -2.15
N ALA A 161 -17.02 -38.73 -3.19
CA ALA A 161 -16.72 -39.17 -4.55
C ALA A 161 -16.96 -37.99 -5.51
N MET A 162 -16.33 -38.07 -6.69
CA MET A 162 -16.48 -37.03 -7.71
C MET A 162 -16.68 -37.73 -9.06
N ARG A 163 -17.91 -38.12 -9.31
CA ARG A 163 -18.32 -38.69 -10.57
C ARG A 163 -18.67 -37.60 -11.56
N GLU A 164 -18.88 -37.98 -12.80
CA GLU A 164 -19.26 -37.07 -13.87
C GLU A 164 -20.56 -36.30 -13.59
N GLN A 165 -21.62 -36.99 -13.16
CA GLN A 165 -22.90 -36.41 -12.79
C GLN A 165 -22.79 -35.42 -11.64
N ASP A 166 -21.81 -35.61 -10.74
CA ASP A 166 -21.51 -34.68 -9.65
C ASP A 166 -21.00 -33.35 -10.21
N VAL A 167 -20.11 -33.42 -11.21
CA VAL A 167 -19.55 -32.23 -11.86
C VAL A 167 -20.63 -31.48 -12.66
N GLU A 168 -21.52 -32.20 -13.37
CA GLU A 168 -22.65 -31.57 -14.05
C GLU A 168 -23.55 -30.80 -13.07
N THR A 169 -23.88 -31.43 -11.94
CA THR A 169 -24.67 -30.82 -10.88
C THR A 169 -23.98 -29.55 -10.34
N ILE A 170 -22.67 -29.60 -10.12
CA ILE A 170 -21.87 -28.47 -9.64
C ILE A 170 -21.88 -27.32 -10.66
N VAL A 171 -21.73 -27.61 -11.94
CA VAL A 171 -21.82 -26.62 -13.01
C VAL A 171 -23.22 -26.03 -13.11
N GLN A 172 -24.27 -26.89 -12.98
CA GLN A 172 -25.65 -26.42 -12.96
C GLN A 172 -25.92 -25.46 -11.82
N ARG A 173 -25.51 -25.75 -10.59
CA ARG A 173 -25.62 -24.86 -9.42
C ARG A 173 -24.86 -23.56 -9.58
N ALA A 174 -23.70 -23.60 -10.27
CA ALA A 174 -22.96 -22.38 -10.60
C ALA A 174 -23.73 -21.49 -11.58
N ARG A 175 -24.41 -22.08 -12.58
CA ARG A 175 -25.25 -21.36 -13.55
C ARG A 175 -26.49 -20.74 -12.91
N GLU A 176 -27.09 -21.44 -11.96
CA GLU A 176 -28.26 -20.94 -11.21
C GLU A 176 -27.93 -19.66 -10.42
N LYS A 177 -26.71 -19.53 -9.95
CA LYS A 177 -26.25 -18.30 -9.28
C LYS A 177 -26.05 -17.13 -10.25
N PHE A 178 -25.77 -17.40 -11.51
CA PHE A 178 -25.51 -16.42 -12.56
C PHE A 178 -26.35 -16.74 -13.80
N PRO A 179 -27.66 -16.51 -13.77
CA PRO A 179 -28.54 -16.83 -14.90
C PRO A 179 -28.16 -16.02 -16.14
N GLY A 180 -28.28 -16.65 -17.30
CA GLY A 180 -28.02 -16.00 -18.60
C GLY A 180 -26.55 -15.95 -19.03
N VAL A 181 -25.59 -16.37 -18.19
CA VAL A 181 -24.18 -16.44 -18.61
C VAL A 181 -23.86 -17.77 -19.29
N THR A 182 -23.08 -17.70 -20.36
CA THR A 182 -22.61 -18.86 -21.13
C THR A 182 -21.07 -18.85 -21.19
N PRO A 183 -20.39 -19.22 -20.10
CA PRO A 183 -18.94 -19.17 -20.04
C PRO A 183 -18.29 -20.26 -20.89
N ARG A 184 -17.04 -20.01 -21.28
CA ARG A 184 -16.17 -21.09 -21.73
C ARG A 184 -15.64 -21.85 -20.52
N ILE A 185 -15.95 -23.13 -20.40
CA ILE A 185 -15.43 -24.00 -19.34
C ILE A 185 -14.02 -24.45 -19.71
N ILE A 186 -13.08 -24.23 -18.80
CA ILE A 186 -11.68 -24.68 -18.95
C ILE A 186 -11.40 -25.68 -17.83
N SER A 187 -11.06 -26.93 -18.20
CA SER A 187 -10.71 -28.00 -17.26
C SER A 187 -9.38 -28.64 -17.62
N ASP A 188 -8.86 -29.44 -16.73
CA ASP A 188 -7.83 -30.43 -17.03
C ASP A 188 -8.39 -31.62 -17.83
N ASN A 189 -7.60 -32.69 -17.99
CA ASN A 189 -7.98 -33.92 -18.64
C ASN A 189 -8.46 -34.98 -17.64
N GLY A 190 -8.97 -34.60 -16.49
CA GLY A 190 -9.55 -35.52 -15.52
C GLY A 190 -10.68 -36.40 -16.17
N PRO A 191 -10.83 -37.66 -15.75
CA PRO A 191 -11.82 -38.59 -16.36
C PRO A 191 -13.23 -38.00 -16.35
N GLN A 192 -13.63 -37.30 -15.29
CA GLN A 192 -14.94 -36.67 -15.15
C GLN A 192 -15.20 -35.54 -16.17
N PHE A 193 -14.16 -34.93 -16.73
CA PHE A 193 -14.26 -33.85 -17.73
C PHE A 193 -14.11 -34.37 -19.17
N VAL A 194 -13.62 -35.59 -19.35
CA VAL A 194 -13.43 -36.23 -20.67
C VAL A 194 -14.68 -36.93 -21.14
N ALA A 195 -15.55 -37.30 -20.22
CA ALA A 195 -16.77 -38.06 -20.46
C ALA A 195 -17.68 -37.45 -21.54
N LYS A 196 -18.41 -38.26 -22.26
CA LYS A 196 -19.27 -37.83 -23.38
C LYS A 196 -20.47 -37.01 -22.87
N GLU A 197 -21.05 -37.47 -21.77
CA GLU A 197 -22.23 -36.89 -21.12
C GLU A 197 -21.94 -35.49 -20.67
N PHE A 198 -20.85 -35.26 -19.97
CA PHE A 198 -20.41 -33.91 -19.56
C PHE A 198 -20.25 -32.96 -20.75
N LYS A 199 -19.64 -33.41 -21.84
CA LYS A 199 -19.49 -32.60 -23.06
C LYS A 199 -20.84 -32.28 -23.70
N GLN A 200 -21.75 -33.25 -23.73
CA GLN A 200 -23.11 -33.05 -24.23
C GLN A 200 -23.87 -32.06 -23.35
N TYR A 201 -23.81 -32.22 -22.03
CA TYR A 201 -24.41 -31.29 -21.08
C TYR A 201 -23.92 -29.85 -21.30
N VAL A 202 -22.61 -29.64 -21.37
CA VAL A 202 -22.03 -28.29 -21.58
C VAL A 202 -22.54 -27.67 -22.89
N ARG A 203 -22.66 -28.47 -23.99
CA ARG A 203 -23.18 -28.00 -25.27
C ARG A 203 -24.67 -27.64 -25.20
N LEU A 204 -25.48 -28.49 -24.58
CA LEU A 204 -26.92 -28.25 -24.37
C LEU A 204 -27.16 -26.96 -23.59
N CYS A 205 -26.24 -26.61 -22.69
CA CYS A 205 -26.25 -25.36 -21.92
C CYS A 205 -25.75 -24.13 -22.70
N GLY A 206 -25.43 -24.28 -23.99
CA GLY A 206 -24.89 -23.19 -24.82
C GLY A 206 -23.46 -22.76 -24.47
N MET A 207 -22.77 -23.57 -23.65
CA MET A 207 -21.39 -23.33 -23.22
C MET A 207 -20.38 -24.04 -24.13
N THR A 208 -19.12 -23.62 -24.10
CA THR A 208 -18.01 -24.30 -24.77
C THR A 208 -17.07 -24.92 -23.75
N HIS A 209 -16.61 -26.13 -24.03
CA HIS A 209 -15.62 -26.80 -23.19
C HIS A 209 -14.26 -26.85 -23.87
N VAL A 210 -13.23 -26.38 -23.17
CA VAL A 210 -11.83 -26.41 -23.61
C VAL A 210 -11.00 -27.13 -22.55
N ARG A 211 -10.36 -28.19 -22.97
CA ARG A 211 -9.44 -28.96 -22.13
C ARG A 211 -8.02 -28.38 -22.26
N THR A 212 -7.28 -28.39 -21.17
CA THR A 212 -5.88 -28.00 -21.22
C THR A 212 -5.08 -29.05 -21.99
N SER A 213 -4.17 -28.60 -22.85
CA SER A 213 -3.24 -29.51 -23.52
C SER A 213 -2.28 -30.09 -22.48
N PRO A 214 -1.90 -31.37 -22.58
CA PRO A 214 -0.89 -32.00 -21.73
C PRO A 214 0.44 -31.22 -21.68
N TYR A 215 0.77 -30.53 -22.77
CA TYR A 215 1.99 -29.71 -22.89
C TYR A 215 1.79 -28.25 -22.46
N TYR A 216 0.59 -27.84 -22.03
CA TYR A 216 0.27 -26.47 -21.65
C TYR A 216 -0.56 -26.40 -20.36
N PRO A 217 -0.01 -26.92 -19.23
CA PRO A 217 -0.74 -26.94 -17.96
C PRO A 217 -1.05 -25.54 -17.42
N GLN A 218 -0.35 -24.51 -17.92
CA GLN A 218 -0.52 -23.12 -17.48
C GLN A 218 -1.93 -22.56 -17.71
N SER A 219 -2.74 -23.14 -18.62
CA SER A 219 -4.11 -22.69 -18.87
C SER A 219 -5.01 -22.86 -17.66
N ASN A 220 -4.76 -23.85 -16.78
CA ASN A 220 -5.50 -24.06 -15.54
C ASN A 220 -4.78 -23.52 -14.28
N GLY A 221 -3.61 -22.92 -14.44
CA GLY A 221 -2.77 -22.41 -13.34
C GLY A 221 -3.45 -21.37 -12.44
N LYS A 222 -4.60 -20.82 -12.84
CA LYS A 222 -5.40 -19.89 -12.02
C LYS A 222 -6.08 -20.62 -10.87
N ILE A 223 -6.78 -21.72 -11.19
CA ILE A 223 -7.49 -22.51 -10.18
C ILE A 223 -6.53 -23.37 -9.36
N GLU A 224 -5.44 -23.87 -9.96
CA GLU A 224 -4.38 -24.57 -9.24
C GLU A 224 -3.78 -23.67 -8.14
N ARG A 225 -3.57 -22.38 -8.45
CA ARG A 225 -3.12 -21.40 -7.45
C ARG A 225 -4.15 -21.18 -6.36
N PHE A 226 -5.44 -21.15 -6.70
CA PHE A 226 -6.51 -21.10 -5.70
C PHE A 226 -6.46 -22.33 -4.79
N HIS A 227 -6.36 -23.54 -5.34
CA HIS A 227 -6.27 -24.76 -4.55
C HIS A 227 -5.05 -24.76 -3.62
N ARG A 228 -3.90 -24.24 -4.07
CA ARG A 228 -2.73 -24.06 -3.20
C ARG A 228 -3.01 -23.09 -2.08
N THR A 229 -3.69 -21.99 -2.39
CA THR A 229 -4.02 -20.94 -1.43
C THR A 229 -4.99 -21.45 -0.37
N ILE A 230 -6.10 -22.10 -0.75
CA ILE A 230 -7.07 -22.64 0.21
C ILE A 230 -6.48 -23.74 1.08
N LYS A 231 -5.62 -24.60 0.52
CA LYS A 231 -4.92 -25.62 1.31
C LYS A 231 -3.96 -25.00 2.33
N GLY A 232 -3.26 -23.91 1.96
CA GLY A 232 -2.31 -23.22 2.84
C GLY A 232 -2.92 -22.29 3.86
N GLU A 233 -3.95 -21.54 3.47
CA GLU A 233 -4.54 -20.49 4.31
C GLU A 233 -5.80 -20.94 5.08
N CYS A 234 -6.45 -22.04 4.65
CA CYS A 234 -7.69 -22.52 5.25
C CYS A 234 -7.57 -23.94 5.82
N ILE A 235 -7.27 -24.93 4.96
CA ILE A 235 -7.33 -26.36 5.35
C ILE A 235 -6.25 -26.71 6.38
N ARG A 236 -4.98 -26.35 6.13
CA ARG A 236 -3.88 -26.69 7.03
C ARG A 236 -4.01 -26.02 8.41
N PRO A 237 -4.27 -24.70 8.50
CA PRO A 237 -4.47 -24.06 9.79
C PRO A 237 -5.74 -24.51 10.50
N GLY A 238 -6.83 -24.74 9.74
CA GLY A 238 -8.12 -25.15 10.29
C GLY A 238 -8.20 -26.61 10.70
N SER A 239 -7.30 -27.46 10.20
CA SER A 239 -7.20 -28.89 10.54
C SER A 239 -8.55 -29.62 10.70
N PRO A 240 -9.47 -29.55 9.70
CA PRO A 240 -10.79 -30.14 9.82
C PRO A 240 -10.71 -31.67 9.99
N LEU A 241 -11.48 -32.21 10.93
CA LEU A 241 -11.52 -33.64 11.20
C LEU A 241 -12.65 -34.35 10.47
N THR A 242 -13.72 -33.63 10.16
CA THR A 242 -14.91 -34.19 9.49
C THR A 242 -15.20 -33.45 8.19
N LEU A 243 -16.03 -34.08 7.34
CA LEU A 243 -16.48 -33.47 6.09
C LEU A 243 -17.30 -32.20 6.34
N GLU A 244 -18.14 -32.20 7.38
CA GLU A 244 -18.94 -31.03 7.78
C GLU A 244 -18.07 -29.87 8.27
N ASP A 245 -17.05 -30.15 9.07
CA ASP A 245 -16.07 -29.14 9.47
C ASP A 245 -15.37 -28.55 8.25
N ALA A 246 -14.93 -29.39 7.33
CA ALA A 246 -14.30 -28.94 6.09
C ALA A 246 -15.24 -28.04 5.27
N ARG A 247 -16.51 -28.42 5.12
CA ARG A 247 -17.51 -27.60 4.43
C ARG A 247 -17.71 -26.26 5.12
N ARG A 248 -17.80 -26.25 6.45
CA ARG A 248 -17.99 -25.04 7.26
C ARG A 248 -16.81 -24.06 7.13
N ILE A 249 -15.56 -24.54 7.27
CA ILE A 249 -14.38 -23.68 7.20
C ILE A 249 -14.11 -23.20 5.78
N VAL A 250 -14.29 -24.06 4.79
CA VAL A 250 -14.15 -23.69 3.37
C VAL A 250 -15.21 -22.67 2.97
N GLY A 251 -16.46 -22.83 3.45
CA GLY A 251 -17.53 -21.86 3.22
C GLY A 251 -17.16 -20.47 3.72
N LYS A 252 -16.72 -20.37 4.98
CA LYS A 252 -16.25 -19.11 5.56
C LYS A 252 -15.05 -18.53 4.80
N TYR A 253 -14.12 -19.41 4.42
CA TYR A 253 -12.93 -18.98 3.69
C TYR A 253 -13.27 -18.46 2.28
N VAL A 254 -14.19 -19.08 1.54
CA VAL A 254 -14.58 -18.62 0.20
C VAL A 254 -15.26 -17.25 0.26
N VAL A 255 -16.11 -17.00 1.27
CA VAL A 255 -16.68 -15.66 1.50
C VAL A 255 -15.56 -14.65 1.75
N HIS A 256 -14.62 -14.94 2.64
CA HIS A 256 -13.45 -14.10 2.90
C HIS A 256 -12.58 -13.92 1.63
N TYR A 257 -12.33 -14.99 0.89
CA TYR A 257 -11.53 -14.97 -0.33
C TYR A 257 -12.12 -14.05 -1.41
N ASN A 258 -13.43 -14.12 -1.61
CA ASN A 258 -14.13 -13.32 -2.62
C ASN A 258 -14.27 -11.86 -2.19
N GLY A 259 -14.69 -11.57 -0.96
CA GLY A 259 -15.10 -10.24 -0.53
C GLY A 259 -14.09 -9.46 0.30
N VAL A 260 -13.07 -10.12 0.88
CA VAL A 260 -12.13 -9.45 1.81
C VAL A 260 -10.68 -9.58 1.36
N ARG A 261 -10.29 -10.76 0.87
CA ARG A 261 -8.91 -11.06 0.56
C ARG A 261 -8.41 -10.29 -0.67
N LEU A 262 -7.45 -9.40 -0.49
CA LEU A 262 -6.84 -8.63 -1.59
C LEU A 262 -5.95 -9.52 -2.46
N HIS A 263 -6.08 -9.41 -3.77
CA HIS A 263 -5.45 -10.29 -4.75
C HIS A 263 -4.38 -9.59 -5.59
N GLY A 264 -3.11 -9.99 -5.44
CA GLY A 264 -1.98 -9.33 -6.12
C GLY A 264 -2.06 -9.32 -7.66
N ALA A 265 -2.72 -10.31 -8.26
CA ALA A 265 -2.94 -10.36 -9.71
C ALA A 265 -4.04 -9.41 -10.20
N LEU A 266 -4.83 -8.84 -9.31
CA LEU A 266 -5.92 -7.91 -9.58
C LEU A 266 -5.59 -6.46 -9.15
N GLY A 267 -4.32 -6.16 -8.84
CA GLY A 267 -3.95 -4.84 -8.30
C GLY A 267 -4.29 -4.67 -6.82
N TYR A 268 -4.35 -5.78 -6.07
CA TYR A 268 -4.71 -5.79 -4.64
C TYR A 268 -6.13 -5.29 -4.34
N ILE A 269 -7.08 -5.62 -5.21
CA ILE A 269 -8.52 -5.54 -4.93
C ILE A 269 -9.08 -6.94 -4.67
N THR A 270 -10.31 -7.01 -4.17
CA THR A 270 -10.99 -8.29 -3.95
C THR A 270 -11.49 -8.88 -5.27
N PRO A 271 -11.64 -10.22 -5.36
CA PRO A 271 -12.28 -10.85 -6.51
C PRO A 271 -13.70 -10.33 -6.80
N GLU A 272 -14.45 -10.02 -5.75
CA GLU A 272 -15.81 -9.50 -5.85
C GLU A 272 -15.83 -8.07 -6.42
N ASP A 273 -14.93 -7.19 -5.97
CA ASP A 273 -14.80 -5.83 -6.52
C ASP A 273 -14.49 -5.87 -8.02
N LYS A 274 -13.60 -6.80 -8.41
CA LYS A 274 -13.28 -7.01 -9.82
C LYS A 274 -14.47 -7.56 -10.61
N LEU A 275 -15.22 -8.49 -10.01
CA LEU A 275 -16.42 -9.08 -10.63
C LEU A 275 -17.49 -8.03 -10.90
N LEU A 276 -17.68 -7.11 -9.95
CA LEU A 276 -18.66 -6.03 -10.00
C LEU A 276 -18.18 -4.77 -10.73
N GLY A 277 -16.94 -4.76 -11.25
CA GLY A 277 -16.39 -3.63 -12.01
C GLY A 277 -16.04 -2.39 -11.17
N ARG A 278 -15.86 -2.54 -9.85
CA ARG A 278 -15.54 -1.43 -8.92
C ARG A 278 -14.06 -1.04 -8.89
N GLU A 279 -13.23 -1.68 -9.70
CA GLU A 279 -11.77 -1.55 -9.66
C GLU A 279 -11.27 -0.12 -9.82
N GLN A 280 -11.81 0.63 -10.82
CA GLN A 280 -11.32 1.97 -11.12
C GLN A 280 -11.60 2.92 -9.95
N ALA A 281 -12.81 2.89 -9.40
CA ALA A 281 -13.17 3.72 -8.25
C ALA A 281 -12.26 3.47 -7.03
N ILE A 282 -11.89 2.20 -6.79
CA ILE A 282 -10.97 1.85 -5.70
C ILE A 282 -9.57 2.39 -5.96
N PHE A 283 -9.08 2.32 -7.21
CA PHE A 283 -7.76 2.84 -7.55
C PHE A 283 -7.70 4.36 -7.44
N ASP A 284 -8.71 5.07 -7.95
CA ASP A 284 -8.80 6.52 -7.88
C ASP A 284 -8.83 7.01 -6.42
N GLU A 285 -9.60 6.32 -5.57
CA GLU A 285 -9.66 6.63 -4.14
C GLU A 285 -8.31 6.39 -3.44
N ARG A 286 -7.60 5.33 -3.77
CA ARG A 286 -6.27 5.04 -3.22
C ARG A 286 -5.24 6.09 -3.64
N ASP A 287 -5.28 6.54 -4.88
CA ASP A 287 -4.39 7.58 -5.39
C ASP A 287 -4.67 8.92 -4.68
N ARG A 288 -5.95 9.29 -4.50
CA ARG A 288 -6.35 10.46 -3.71
C ARG A 288 -5.81 10.40 -2.28
N LYS A 289 -5.99 9.28 -1.58
CA LYS A 289 -5.48 9.08 -0.21
C LYS A 289 -3.95 9.21 -0.12
N LEU A 290 -3.23 8.71 -1.12
CA LEU A 290 -1.77 8.82 -1.18
C LEU A 290 -1.31 10.26 -1.36
N GLU A 291 -1.97 11.05 -2.19
CA GLU A 291 -1.68 12.48 -2.40
C GLU A 291 -1.97 13.28 -1.14
N GLU A 292 -3.14 13.14 -0.55
CA GLU A 292 -3.50 13.82 0.70
C GLU A 292 -2.52 13.51 1.85
N ALA A 293 -2.06 12.26 1.93
CA ALA A 293 -1.09 11.88 2.94
C ALA A 293 0.29 12.52 2.70
N ARG A 294 0.70 12.72 1.44
CA ARG A 294 1.94 13.44 1.11
C ARG A 294 1.85 14.91 1.53
N ASP A 295 0.75 15.56 1.18
CA ASP A 295 0.51 16.97 1.53
C ASP A 295 0.46 17.20 3.04
N ARG A 296 -0.22 16.28 3.76
CA ARG A 296 -0.27 16.31 5.23
C ARG A 296 1.13 16.20 5.85
N ARG A 297 1.97 15.28 5.38
CA ARG A 297 3.36 15.13 5.87
C ARG A 297 4.19 16.37 5.59
N GLN A 298 4.03 16.96 4.40
CA GLN A 298 4.73 18.19 4.04
C GLN A 298 4.36 19.34 4.96
N ARG A 299 3.07 19.56 5.21
CA ARG A 299 2.59 20.60 6.14
C ARG A 299 3.12 20.39 7.55
N GLN A 300 3.01 19.19 8.10
CA GLN A 300 3.48 18.89 9.46
C GLN A 300 4.98 19.11 9.62
N ARG A 301 5.79 18.80 8.62
CA ARG A 301 7.23 19.07 8.66
C ARG A 301 7.55 20.56 8.55
N ALA A 302 6.87 21.30 7.70
CA ALA A 302 7.02 22.74 7.60
C ALA A 302 6.69 23.43 8.94
N GLU A 303 5.62 23.00 9.60
CA GLU A 303 5.23 23.47 10.94
C GLU A 303 6.30 23.14 12.00
N SER A 304 6.81 21.90 12.00
CA SER A 304 7.88 21.47 12.93
C SER A 304 9.15 22.30 12.72
N THR A 305 9.59 22.49 11.48
CA THR A 305 10.77 23.29 11.16
C THR A 305 10.60 24.74 11.58
N CYS A 306 9.42 25.34 11.37
CA CYS A 306 9.11 26.68 11.82
C CYS A 306 9.11 26.81 13.35
N ALA A 307 8.60 25.79 14.06
CA ALA A 307 8.61 25.75 15.52
C ALA A 307 10.04 25.64 16.09
N GLU A 308 10.87 24.77 15.48
CA GLU A 308 12.30 24.62 15.87
C GLU A 308 13.09 25.92 15.63
N GLN A 309 12.86 26.63 14.52
CA GLN A 309 13.50 27.92 14.23
C GLN A 309 13.08 29.00 15.24
N LYS A 310 11.81 29.06 15.61
CA LYS A 310 11.33 29.98 16.64
C LYS A 310 11.96 29.69 18.00
N GLN A 311 12.11 28.41 18.36
CA GLN A 311 12.73 28.01 19.62
C GLN A 311 14.23 28.34 19.66
N THR A 312 14.95 28.16 18.55
CA THR A 312 16.36 28.56 18.44
C THR A 312 16.54 30.07 18.52
N CYS A 313 15.71 30.84 17.84
CA CYS A 313 15.73 32.31 17.96
C CYS A 313 15.43 32.79 19.38
N TYR A 314 14.50 32.15 20.10
CA TYR A 314 14.18 32.47 21.48
C TYR A 314 15.34 32.14 22.43
N ASN A 315 15.99 31.00 22.23
CA ASN A 315 17.13 30.55 23.04
C ASN A 315 18.39 31.42 22.79
N ASP A 316 18.63 31.87 21.56
CA ASP A 316 19.72 32.77 21.23
C ASP A 316 19.49 34.19 21.84
N ALA A 317 18.24 34.69 21.80
CA ALA A 317 17.89 35.97 22.43
C ALA A 317 17.94 35.95 23.98
N SER A 318 17.96 34.76 24.59
CA SER A 318 18.03 34.58 26.05
C SER A 318 19.45 34.28 26.57
N ARG A 319 20.48 34.31 25.73
CA ARG A 319 21.89 34.20 26.19
C ARG A 319 22.27 35.39 27.06
N PRO A 320 22.87 35.14 28.21
CA PRO A 320 23.23 36.23 29.17
C PRO A 320 24.26 37.21 28.60
N GLU A 321 25.04 36.83 27.60
CA GLU A 321 26.08 37.65 26.96
C GLU A 321 25.48 38.80 26.12
N ASP A 322 24.34 38.59 25.46
CA ASP A 322 23.68 39.61 24.64
C ASP A 322 22.92 40.65 25.49
N LYS A 323 22.49 40.30 26.70
CA LYS A 323 21.89 41.22 27.65
C LYS A 323 22.92 42.21 28.22
N ALA A 324 24.19 41.79 28.33
CA ALA A 324 25.26 42.65 28.77
C ALA A 324 25.64 43.71 27.70
N LEU A 325 25.58 43.32 26.41
CA LEU A 325 25.87 44.25 25.30
C LEU A 325 24.75 45.29 25.09
N LEU A 326 23.50 44.93 25.31
CA LEU A 326 22.34 45.82 25.24
C LEU A 326 22.29 46.77 26.44
N ALA A 327 22.73 46.34 27.61
CA ALA A 327 22.82 47.20 28.79
C ALA A 327 23.96 48.21 28.69
N SER A 328 25.10 47.87 28.04
CA SER A 328 26.21 48.79 27.84
C SER A 328 25.92 49.87 26.78
N ASN A 329 25.06 49.59 25.81
CA ASN A 329 24.66 50.57 24.79
C ASN A 329 23.53 51.53 25.24
N LEU A 330 22.81 51.21 26.30
CA LEU A 330 21.78 52.07 26.88
C LEU A 330 22.34 53.09 27.87
N SER A 331 23.57 52.92 28.35
CA SER A 331 24.21 53.82 29.28
C SER A 331 25.00 55.00 28.59
N THR A 332 25.09 54.99 27.25
CA THR A 332 25.80 56.00 26.47
C THR A 332 24.91 57.02 25.76
N VAL A 333 23.58 56.94 25.92
CA VAL A 333 22.63 57.89 25.29
C VAL A 333 21.79 58.65 26.35
N SER A 334 22.35 59.01 27.47
CA SER A 334 21.73 60.01 28.39
C SER A 334 22.59 61.22 28.50
N GLY A 335 22.45 62.12 27.54
CA GLY A 335 23.15 63.44 27.61
C GLY A 335 23.02 64.23 26.33
N SER A 336 21.90 64.90 26.12
CA SER A 336 21.76 66.29 25.63
C SER A 336 20.28 66.60 25.29
N GLU A 337 19.74 67.41 26.16
CA GLU A 337 18.81 68.54 26.07
C GLU A 337 18.15 68.82 24.69
N ALA A 338 16.83 68.88 24.64
CA ALA A 338 15.88 69.97 24.89
C ALA A 338 15.43 70.75 23.63
N ARG A 339 14.12 71.02 23.61
CA ARG A 339 13.32 72.01 22.85
C ARG A 339 12.91 71.61 21.42
N ALA A 340 11.69 71.74 21.02
CA ALA A 340 10.41 72.37 21.38
C ALA A 340 9.53 72.35 20.13
N ASP A 341 8.20 72.39 20.34
CA ASP A 341 7.15 72.85 19.41
C ASP A 341 6.75 71.83 18.28
N GLY A 342 5.54 71.36 18.17
CA GLY A 342 4.23 71.94 18.27
C GLY A 342 3.32 71.24 17.31
N ALA A 343 2.06 71.14 17.64
CA ALA A 343 0.92 70.89 16.80
C ALA A 343 0.53 69.38 16.43
N GLY A 344 -0.45 68.89 17.13
CA GLY A 344 -1.39 67.94 16.53
C GLY A 344 -2.35 68.65 15.56
N PRO A 345 -3.30 67.97 14.97
CA PRO A 345 -4.44 67.35 15.68
C PRO A 345 -4.93 66.02 15.07
N SER A 346 -5.52 65.21 15.91
CA SER A 346 -6.93 64.83 16.01
C SER A 346 -7.58 63.92 14.93
N VAL A 347 -8.20 62.86 15.48
CA VAL A 347 -9.57 62.36 15.23
C VAL A 347 -9.75 61.51 13.95
N SER A 348 -10.21 60.30 14.01
CA SER A 348 -11.51 59.68 14.41
C SER A 348 -11.46 58.18 14.19
N SER A 349 -11.73 57.30 15.11
CA SER A 349 -12.96 56.65 15.55
C SER A 349 -14.01 56.36 14.46
N SER A 350 -14.27 55.06 14.28
CA SER A 350 -15.58 54.39 14.12
C SER A 350 -15.34 52.91 13.88
N SER A 351 -15.62 51.95 14.73
CA SER A 351 -16.82 51.35 15.30
C SER A 351 -18.00 51.16 14.30
N SER A 352 -18.31 49.91 14.05
CA SER A 352 -19.65 49.29 13.98
C SER A 352 -19.49 47.89 13.44
N LEU A 353 -19.79 46.83 14.18
CA LEU A 353 -21.06 46.30 14.65
C LEU A 353 -21.80 45.49 13.58
N LEU A 354 -22.00 44.19 13.94
CA LEU A 354 -23.22 43.36 13.83
C LEU A 354 -23.63 42.91 12.42
N SER A 355 -23.87 41.60 12.20
CA SER A 355 -25.05 40.81 12.64
C SER A 355 -24.97 39.43 12.03
N THR A 356 -25.08 38.35 12.78
CA THR A 356 -26.25 37.51 13.12
C THR A 356 -26.90 36.70 11.97
N GLN A 357 -26.96 35.43 12.24
CA GLN A 357 -28.04 34.44 11.94
C GLN A 357 -28.16 33.94 10.50
N SER A 358 -28.26 32.64 10.24
CA SER A 358 -29.38 31.80 10.70
C SER A 358 -29.15 30.31 10.41
N ASP A 359 -29.63 29.51 11.33
CA ASP A 359 -29.95 28.09 11.23
C ASP A 359 -30.79 27.73 9.99
N LYS A 360 -30.48 26.58 9.38
CA LYS A 360 -31.53 25.71 8.82
C LYS A 360 -31.13 24.24 9.00
N ARG A 361 -31.77 23.61 10.00
CA ARG A 361 -32.05 22.20 10.05
C ARG A 361 -32.96 21.82 8.90
N ILE A 362 -32.63 20.80 8.15
CA ILE A 362 -33.63 20.04 7.38
C ILE A 362 -33.49 18.59 7.81
N THR A 363 -34.46 18.16 8.55
CA THR A 363 -34.86 16.77 8.76
C THR A 363 -35.62 16.31 7.51
N GLU A 364 -35.14 15.21 6.91
CA GLU A 364 -36.01 14.42 6.04
C GLU A 364 -35.83 12.93 6.28
N THR A 365 -36.98 12.36 6.52
CA THR A 365 -37.38 11.01 6.87
C THR A 365 -37.09 9.99 5.77
N LEU A 366 -36.71 8.79 6.21
CA LEU A 366 -36.76 7.53 5.47
C LEU A 366 -38.20 7.09 5.16
N PRO A 367 -38.43 6.37 4.08
CA PRO A 367 -39.50 5.38 4.05
C PRO A 367 -38.94 3.93 4.04
N LEU A 368 -39.43 3.17 4.99
CA LEU A 368 -39.52 1.71 4.95
C LEU A 368 -40.44 1.29 3.79
N VAL A 369 -40.00 0.33 3.01
CA VAL A 369 -40.90 -0.53 2.21
C VAL A 369 -40.46 -1.99 2.33
N HIS A 370 -41.46 -2.81 2.53
CA HIS A 370 -41.56 -4.24 2.79
C HIS A 370 -40.67 -5.18 1.97
#